data_506b549b770f5bf896fbfff9c5df6f64
#
_entry.id   506b549b770f5bf896fbfff9c5df6f64
#
_cell.length_a   1.000
_cell.length_b   1.000
_cell.length_c   1.000
_cell.angle_alpha   90.00
_cell.angle_beta   90.00
_cell.angle_gamma   90.00
#
_symmetry.space_group_name_H-M   'P 1'
#
loop_
_entity.id
_entity.type
_entity.pdbx_description
1 polymer ?
#
loop_
_entity_poly.entity_id
_entity_poly.type
_entity_poly.pdbx_seq_one_letter_code
_entity_poly.pdbx_strand_id
1 'polypeptide(L)'
;MSRSFRQLFLGFLGAAALMPTLVAGNAAMAEIKPFPSSFRTEQMPVTGGSQYVRIGGQGQAVLLLHGFGDTGDMWQPLAEPLVKDHTVIIPDLRGMGLSSHPEGGYEKVAQARDLAAILDGLKIQKVVLVTHDIGNMVGYALAAQYPERIIKWVAIDAPLPGLGTWYAQLTNPQLWHFNFRGPDVERLVAGRERILLDRFYNDLSANPSAIDEQTREHYAALYARPGAIHDAFSGQFAAFTKDGEDNKALFAKAGKLPMPILAIGGDHAFGALMSSELAHVASNVTGAVITNSGHWIMEEQPQQAISIIVPFIDGK
;
A
#
# COMPACT_ATOMS: atom_id res chain seq x y z
N MET A 1 -82.45 -37.44 18.31
CA MET A 1 -82.47 -35.97 17.95
C MET A 1 -81.21 -35.67 17.23
N SER A 2 -81.25 -35.52 15.90
CA SER A 2 -80.18 -35.25 14.95
C SER A 2 -79.90 -33.78 14.85
N ARG A 3 -78.64 -33.37 14.83
CA ARG A 3 -78.21 -32.13 14.21
C ARG A 3 -76.90 -32.34 13.48
N SER A 4 -77.03 -32.22 12.21
CA SER A 4 -76.02 -32.21 11.15
C SER A 4 -75.09 -31.02 11.27
N PHE A 5 -73.77 -31.21 11.21
CA PHE A 5 -72.79 -30.18 11.03
C PHE A 5 -72.24 -30.18 9.59
N ARG A 6 -72.55 -29.15 8.86
CA ARG A 6 -71.96 -28.84 7.54
C ARG A 6 -70.57 -28.32 7.70
N GLN A 7 -69.61 -29.01 7.10
CA GLN A 7 -68.25 -28.49 6.93
C GLN A 7 -68.18 -27.48 5.75
N LEU A 8 -67.77 -26.24 6.04
CA LEU A 8 -67.39 -25.27 5.04
C LEU A 8 -65.89 -25.46 4.72
N PHE A 9 -65.57 -25.80 3.47
CA PHE A 9 -64.21 -25.73 2.96
C PHE A 9 -63.91 -24.28 2.56
N LEU A 10 -63.01 -23.60 3.28
CA LEU A 10 -62.36 -22.35 2.84
C LEU A 10 -61.09 -22.75 2.08
N GLY A 11 -61.08 -22.48 0.78
CA GLY A 11 -59.88 -22.55 -0.04
C GLY A 11 -58.93 -21.42 0.29
N PHE A 12 -57.71 -21.77 0.70
CA PHE A 12 -56.57 -20.84 0.80
C PHE A 12 -55.95 -20.69 -0.60
N LEU A 13 -56.18 -19.55 -1.22
CA LEU A 13 -55.36 -19.11 -2.36
C LEU A 13 -54.00 -18.64 -1.81
N GLY A 14 -52.94 -19.43 -2.04
CA GLY A 14 -51.57 -19.06 -1.75
C GLY A 14 -51.10 -18.00 -2.75
N ALA A 15 -50.97 -16.78 -2.27
CA ALA A 15 -50.25 -15.74 -3.00
C ALA A 15 -48.72 -16.03 -2.89
N ALA A 16 -48.13 -16.51 -3.99
CA ALA A 16 -46.67 -16.59 -4.11
C ALA A 16 -46.09 -15.18 -4.18
N ALA A 17 -45.48 -14.72 -3.07
CA ALA A 17 -44.72 -13.51 -3.05
C ALA A 17 -43.42 -13.74 -3.87
N LEU A 18 -43.32 -13.14 -5.04
CA LEU A 18 -42.05 -12.99 -5.75
C LEU A 18 -41.17 -12.07 -4.93
N MET A 19 -40.17 -12.63 -4.25
CA MET A 19 -39.06 -11.85 -3.71
C MET A 19 -38.22 -11.33 -4.89
N PRO A 20 -37.96 -10.03 -4.96
CA PRO A 20 -36.97 -9.53 -5.93
C PRO A 20 -35.62 -10.08 -5.54
N THR A 21 -35.00 -10.87 -6.40
CA THR A 21 -33.57 -11.17 -6.34
C THR A 21 -32.82 -9.86 -6.50
N LEU A 22 -32.26 -9.33 -5.41
CA LEU A 22 -31.23 -8.31 -5.50
C LEU A 22 -30.05 -8.94 -6.25
N VAL A 23 -29.95 -8.63 -7.52
CA VAL A 23 -28.69 -8.76 -8.26
C VAL A 23 -27.80 -7.70 -7.66
N ALA A 24 -26.87 -8.10 -6.79
CA ALA A 24 -25.76 -7.24 -6.39
C ALA A 24 -24.97 -6.97 -7.69
N GLY A 25 -25.27 -5.84 -8.31
CA GLY A 25 -24.43 -5.31 -9.38
C GLY A 25 -23.05 -5.12 -8.80
N ASN A 26 -22.04 -5.79 -9.36
CA ASN A 26 -20.67 -5.38 -9.19
C ASN A 26 -20.63 -3.92 -9.65
N ALA A 27 -20.57 -2.98 -8.70
CA ALA A 27 -20.22 -1.60 -9.03
C ALA A 27 -18.86 -1.68 -9.74
N ALA A 28 -18.82 -1.29 -11.01
CA ALA A 28 -17.57 -1.19 -11.73
C ALA A 28 -16.70 -0.23 -10.92
N MET A 29 -15.47 -0.67 -10.57
CA MET A 29 -14.52 0.23 -9.90
C MET A 29 -14.29 1.43 -10.82
N ALA A 30 -14.18 2.62 -10.24
CA ALA A 30 -13.84 3.82 -11.00
C ALA A 30 -12.53 3.57 -11.75
N GLU A 31 -12.50 3.89 -13.03
CA GLU A 31 -11.37 3.57 -13.91
C GLU A 31 -10.30 4.64 -13.75
N ILE A 32 -9.21 4.29 -13.09
CA ILE A 32 -7.99 5.11 -13.06
C ILE A 32 -7.19 4.92 -14.35
N LYS A 33 -6.18 5.76 -14.59
CA LYS A 33 -5.32 5.64 -15.77
C LYS A 33 -4.69 4.24 -15.81
N PRO A 34 -4.94 3.45 -16.89
CA PRO A 34 -4.44 2.09 -16.98
C PRO A 34 -2.92 2.06 -17.16
N PHE A 35 -2.29 0.99 -16.70
CA PHE A 35 -0.89 0.71 -17.03
C PHE A 35 -0.71 0.46 -18.54
N PRO A 36 0.48 0.75 -19.10
CA PRO A 36 0.80 0.41 -20.49
C PRO A 36 0.47 -1.05 -20.81
N SER A 37 0.07 -1.34 -22.05
CA SER A 37 -0.31 -2.69 -22.50
C SER A 37 0.82 -3.73 -22.42
N SER A 38 2.05 -3.28 -22.20
CA SER A 38 3.21 -4.16 -21.93
C SER A 38 3.19 -4.77 -20.51
N PHE A 39 2.30 -4.29 -19.62
CA PHE A 39 2.15 -4.90 -18.31
C PHE A 39 1.22 -6.12 -18.37
N ARG A 40 1.61 -7.16 -17.65
CA ARG A 40 0.77 -8.30 -17.29
C ARG A 40 0.55 -8.30 -15.79
N THR A 41 -0.45 -9.01 -15.32
CA THR A 41 -0.77 -9.16 -13.89
C THR A 41 -0.76 -10.63 -13.51
N GLU A 42 -0.26 -10.92 -12.32
CA GLU A 42 -0.19 -12.29 -11.78
C GLU A 42 -0.56 -12.30 -10.30
N GLN A 43 -1.22 -13.38 -9.85
CA GLN A 43 -1.34 -13.71 -8.43
C GLN A 43 -0.15 -14.58 -8.03
N MET A 44 0.85 -13.97 -7.41
CA MET A 44 2.07 -14.68 -7.03
C MET A 44 1.93 -15.28 -5.62
N PRO A 45 2.25 -16.58 -5.45
CA PRO A 45 2.11 -17.23 -4.16
C PRO A 45 3.11 -16.68 -3.14
N VAL A 46 2.62 -16.42 -1.93
CA VAL A 46 3.41 -16.05 -0.76
C VAL A 46 2.93 -16.85 0.45
N THR A 47 3.61 -16.71 1.59
CA THR A 47 3.22 -17.44 2.80
C THR A 47 1.79 -17.09 3.23
N GLY A 48 0.91 -18.07 3.23
CA GLY A 48 -0.49 -17.93 3.65
C GLY A 48 -1.43 -17.31 2.62
N GLY A 49 -0.97 -17.01 1.39
CA GLY A 49 -1.84 -16.43 0.37
C GLY A 49 -1.13 -16.11 -0.94
N SER A 50 -1.56 -15.03 -1.59
CA SER A 50 -0.96 -14.52 -2.83
C SER A 50 -0.92 -13.00 -2.82
N GLN A 51 0.04 -12.44 -3.54
CA GLN A 51 0.05 -11.01 -3.86
C GLN A 51 -0.26 -10.79 -5.34
N TYR A 52 -1.08 -9.78 -5.60
CA TYR A 52 -1.34 -9.30 -6.95
C TYR A 52 -0.15 -8.46 -7.40
N VAL A 53 0.47 -8.84 -8.51
CA VAL A 53 1.69 -8.22 -9.00
C VAL A 53 1.51 -7.77 -10.45
N ARG A 54 1.79 -6.51 -10.72
CA ARG A 54 1.88 -5.95 -12.08
C ARG A 54 3.32 -6.02 -12.53
N ILE A 55 3.58 -6.57 -13.73
CA ILE A 55 4.93 -6.79 -14.25
C ILE A 55 5.00 -6.33 -15.70
N GLY A 56 5.95 -5.46 -16.03
CA GLY A 56 6.12 -4.95 -17.38
C GLY A 56 7.58 -4.67 -17.74
N GLY A 57 7.86 -4.54 -19.02
CA GLY A 57 9.17 -4.16 -19.56
C GLY A 57 10.26 -5.23 -19.49
N GLN A 58 11.47 -4.80 -19.79
CA GLN A 58 12.68 -5.62 -19.78
C GLN A 58 13.89 -4.76 -19.35
N GLY A 59 14.92 -5.39 -18.78
CA GLY A 59 16.13 -4.72 -18.32
C GLY A 59 16.32 -4.85 -16.82
N GLN A 60 17.07 -3.91 -16.21
CA GLN A 60 17.30 -3.89 -14.76
C GLN A 60 15.98 -3.83 -14.02
N ALA A 61 15.79 -4.75 -13.06
CA ALA A 61 14.54 -4.80 -12.32
C ALA A 61 14.39 -3.63 -11.33
N VAL A 62 13.20 -3.06 -11.30
CA VAL A 62 12.75 -2.01 -10.36
C VAL A 62 11.51 -2.53 -9.62
N LEU A 63 11.57 -2.58 -8.30
CA LEU A 63 10.48 -2.99 -7.42
C LEU A 63 9.84 -1.75 -6.79
N LEU A 64 8.54 -1.54 -7.02
CA LEU A 64 7.79 -0.37 -6.54
C LEU A 64 6.81 -0.80 -5.44
N LEU A 65 6.96 -0.27 -4.21
CA LEU A 65 6.12 -0.61 -3.05
C LEU A 65 5.30 0.61 -2.62
N HIS A 66 3.98 0.47 -2.64
CA HIS A 66 3.01 1.48 -2.22
C HIS A 66 2.82 1.53 -0.70
N GLY A 67 2.03 2.50 -0.23
CA GLY A 67 1.65 2.67 1.16
C GLY A 67 0.18 2.46 1.47
N PHE A 68 -0.24 2.95 2.65
CA PHE A 68 -1.64 2.97 3.04
C PHE A 68 -2.36 4.13 2.35
N GLY A 69 -3.63 3.93 2.03
CA GLY A 69 -4.44 4.89 1.26
C GLY A 69 -4.34 4.69 -0.24
N ASP A 70 -3.26 4.02 -0.69
CA ASP A 70 -2.97 3.68 -2.08
C ASP A 70 -2.97 2.17 -2.31
N THR A 71 -2.67 1.80 -3.54
CA THR A 71 -2.27 0.45 -3.97
C THR A 71 -1.14 0.59 -5.00
N GLY A 72 -0.71 -0.51 -5.61
CA GLY A 72 0.27 -0.46 -6.70
C GLY A 72 -0.13 0.48 -7.85
N ASP A 73 -1.40 0.87 -7.92
CA ASP A 73 -1.91 1.75 -8.98
C ASP A 73 -1.33 3.18 -8.91
N MET A 74 -0.92 3.67 -7.73
CA MET A 74 -0.24 4.96 -7.55
C MET A 74 1.02 5.09 -8.42
N TRP A 75 1.67 3.97 -8.73
CA TRP A 75 2.92 3.95 -9.47
C TRP A 75 2.76 4.09 -10.99
N GLN A 76 1.54 4.15 -11.52
CA GLN A 76 1.29 4.24 -12.96
C GLN A 76 2.10 5.36 -13.65
N PRO A 77 2.16 6.60 -13.09
CA PRO A 77 2.92 7.67 -13.72
C PRO A 77 4.43 7.39 -13.81
N LEU A 78 5.01 6.73 -12.80
CA LEU A 78 6.42 6.36 -12.77
C LEU A 78 6.70 5.10 -13.61
N ALA A 79 5.77 4.16 -13.64
CA ALA A 79 5.89 2.92 -14.41
C ALA A 79 5.96 3.17 -15.91
N GLU A 80 5.26 4.19 -16.41
CA GLU A 80 5.20 4.52 -17.84
C GLU A 80 6.56 4.88 -18.46
N PRO A 81 7.41 5.74 -17.88
CA PRO A 81 8.77 5.95 -18.36
C PRO A 81 9.70 4.76 -18.08
N LEU A 82 9.58 4.11 -16.90
CA LEU A 82 10.49 3.03 -16.52
C LEU A 82 10.36 1.76 -17.39
N VAL A 83 9.15 1.43 -17.83
CA VAL A 83 8.90 0.18 -18.59
C VAL A 83 9.62 0.13 -19.93
N LYS A 84 10.14 1.26 -20.40
CA LYS A 84 10.88 1.34 -21.67
C LYS A 84 12.23 0.63 -21.61
N ASP A 85 12.92 0.73 -20.46
CA ASP A 85 14.30 0.26 -20.30
C ASP A 85 14.50 -0.63 -19.04
N HIS A 86 13.42 -0.84 -18.26
CA HIS A 86 13.46 -1.58 -17.00
C HIS A 86 12.38 -2.67 -16.94
N THR A 87 12.66 -3.73 -16.20
CA THR A 87 11.61 -4.65 -15.72
C THR A 87 10.98 -4.04 -14.48
N VAL A 88 9.74 -3.59 -14.58
CA VAL A 88 9.00 -2.93 -13.49
C VAL A 88 8.10 -3.95 -12.81
N ILE A 89 8.20 -4.05 -11.48
CA ILE A 89 7.47 -5.01 -10.64
C ILE A 89 6.73 -4.21 -9.57
N ILE A 90 5.40 -4.35 -9.54
CA ILE A 90 4.53 -3.55 -8.67
C ILE A 90 3.56 -4.49 -7.97
N PRO A 91 3.90 -5.02 -6.79
CA PRO A 91 2.94 -5.77 -5.98
C PRO A 91 1.96 -4.83 -5.29
N ASP A 92 0.72 -5.29 -5.11
CA ASP A 92 -0.10 -4.82 -4.01
C ASP A 92 0.38 -5.53 -2.74
N LEU A 93 0.66 -4.76 -1.67
CA LEU A 93 1.16 -5.33 -0.43
C LEU A 93 0.14 -6.27 0.22
N ARG A 94 0.60 -7.13 1.13
CA ARG A 94 -0.22 -8.09 1.87
C ARG A 94 -1.45 -7.42 2.48
N GLY A 95 -2.64 -7.96 2.22
CA GLY A 95 -3.92 -7.45 2.73
C GLY A 95 -4.38 -6.14 2.09
N MET A 96 -3.73 -5.66 1.03
CA MET A 96 -4.07 -4.42 0.35
C MET A 96 -4.38 -4.66 -1.12
N GLY A 97 -5.15 -3.74 -1.72
CA GLY A 97 -5.49 -3.75 -3.13
C GLY A 97 -6.16 -5.06 -3.59
N LEU A 98 -5.58 -5.74 -4.57
CA LEU A 98 -6.06 -7.00 -5.12
C LEU A 98 -5.31 -8.23 -4.56
N SER A 99 -4.42 -8.03 -3.59
CA SER A 99 -3.77 -9.11 -2.86
C SER A 99 -4.73 -9.85 -1.93
N SER A 100 -4.38 -11.05 -1.50
CA SER A 100 -5.17 -11.84 -0.56
C SER A 100 -5.11 -11.26 0.86
N HIS A 101 -6.08 -11.66 1.69
CA HIS A 101 -6.28 -11.25 3.09
C HIS A 101 -5.92 -12.42 4.04
N PRO A 102 -4.63 -12.72 4.30
CA PRO A 102 -4.24 -13.80 5.21
C PRO A 102 -4.42 -13.38 6.67
N GLU A 103 -4.63 -14.35 7.57
CA GLU A 103 -4.87 -14.09 9.00
C GLU A 103 -3.69 -13.46 9.77
N GLY A 104 -2.49 -13.38 9.18
CA GLY A 104 -1.31 -12.82 9.84
C GLY A 104 -0.14 -12.58 8.91
N GLY A 105 1.05 -12.31 9.50
CA GLY A 105 2.27 -12.02 8.74
C GLY A 105 2.35 -10.58 8.26
N TYR A 106 1.71 -9.66 8.98
CA TYR A 106 1.70 -8.23 8.66
C TYR A 106 2.92 -7.48 9.18
N GLU A 107 3.77 -8.13 9.97
CA GLU A 107 5.08 -7.60 10.33
C GLU A 107 5.91 -7.37 9.07
N LYS A 108 6.63 -6.26 9.02
CA LYS A 108 7.37 -5.85 7.83
C LYS A 108 8.49 -6.83 7.46
N VAL A 109 9.04 -7.53 8.45
CA VAL A 109 10.00 -8.63 8.20
C VAL A 109 9.36 -9.85 7.53
N ALA A 110 8.07 -10.11 7.77
CA ALA A 110 7.33 -11.18 7.08
C ALA A 110 6.99 -10.77 5.64
N GLN A 111 6.51 -9.56 5.44
CA GLN A 111 6.22 -9.01 4.10
C GLN A 111 7.49 -8.90 3.24
N ALA A 112 8.63 -8.57 3.83
CA ALA A 112 9.92 -8.60 3.13
C ALA A 112 10.27 -10.00 2.60
N ARG A 113 9.93 -11.07 3.35
CA ARG A 113 10.09 -12.47 2.86
C ARG A 113 9.14 -12.80 1.72
N ASP A 114 7.92 -12.26 1.75
CA ASP A 114 6.98 -12.40 0.62
C ASP A 114 7.57 -11.78 -0.65
N LEU A 115 8.12 -10.56 -0.55
CA LEU A 115 8.76 -9.89 -1.68
C LEU A 115 9.98 -10.66 -2.20
N ALA A 116 10.79 -11.21 -1.29
CA ALA A 116 11.92 -12.07 -1.70
C ALA A 116 11.42 -13.31 -2.45
N ALA A 117 10.34 -13.96 -2.02
CA ALA A 117 9.74 -15.10 -2.70
C ALA A 117 9.16 -14.71 -4.08
N ILE A 118 8.54 -13.53 -4.20
CA ILE A 118 8.08 -13.00 -5.50
C ILE A 118 9.26 -12.81 -6.45
N LEU A 119 10.34 -12.18 -5.99
CA LEU A 119 11.55 -11.99 -6.80
C LEU A 119 12.18 -13.33 -7.22
N ASP A 120 12.19 -14.33 -6.34
CA ASP A 120 12.68 -15.68 -6.63
C ASP A 120 11.81 -16.38 -7.68
N GLY A 121 10.48 -16.28 -7.55
CA GLY A 121 9.51 -16.79 -8.53
C GLY A 121 9.71 -16.17 -9.92
N LEU A 122 10.05 -14.88 -9.96
CA LEU A 122 10.38 -14.15 -11.20
C LEU A 122 11.81 -14.35 -11.67
N LYS A 123 12.64 -15.09 -10.92
CA LYS A 123 14.09 -15.33 -11.19
C LYS A 123 14.90 -14.02 -11.21
N ILE A 124 14.50 -13.05 -10.41
CA ILE A 124 15.16 -11.75 -10.29
C ILE A 124 16.08 -11.77 -9.07
N GLN A 125 17.38 -11.59 -9.30
CA GLN A 125 18.38 -11.64 -8.24
C GLN A 125 18.55 -10.31 -7.52
N LYS A 126 18.48 -9.20 -8.26
CA LYS A 126 18.71 -7.86 -7.70
C LYS A 126 17.72 -6.85 -8.27
N VAL A 127 17.34 -5.89 -7.45
CA VAL A 127 16.41 -4.81 -7.84
C VAL A 127 16.92 -3.43 -7.41
N VAL A 128 16.50 -2.41 -8.13
CA VAL A 128 16.37 -1.06 -7.56
C VAL A 128 15.03 -1.01 -6.84
N LEU A 129 15.04 -0.53 -5.62
CA LEU A 129 13.84 -0.45 -4.77
C LEU A 129 13.32 0.99 -4.76
N VAL A 130 12.03 1.19 -4.95
CA VAL A 130 11.32 2.47 -4.80
C VAL A 130 10.12 2.25 -3.90
N THR A 131 9.97 3.05 -2.87
CA THR A 131 8.98 2.78 -1.83
C THR A 131 8.34 4.07 -1.33
N HIS A 132 7.09 3.98 -0.91
CA HIS A 132 6.33 5.07 -0.32
C HIS A 132 5.60 4.58 0.94
N ASP A 133 5.53 5.39 2.00
CA ASP A 133 4.78 5.18 3.24
C ASP A 133 5.07 3.78 3.88
N ILE A 134 4.07 2.93 4.11
CA ILE A 134 4.26 1.56 4.62
C ILE A 134 5.25 0.78 3.73
N GLY A 135 5.28 1.07 2.42
CA GLY A 135 6.29 0.52 1.53
C GLY A 135 7.72 0.80 1.97
N ASN A 136 8.04 1.98 2.59
CA ASN A 136 9.35 2.25 3.18
C ASN A 136 9.67 1.29 4.32
N MET A 137 8.67 0.99 5.15
CA MET A 137 8.83 0.11 6.30
C MET A 137 9.13 -1.33 5.86
N VAL A 138 8.41 -1.82 4.84
CA VAL A 138 8.66 -3.13 4.21
C VAL A 138 10.00 -3.11 3.45
N GLY A 139 10.29 -2.02 2.76
CA GLY A 139 11.53 -1.81 2.00
C GLY A 139 12.76 -1.83 2.89
N TYR A 140 12.72 -1.20 4.05
CA TYR A 140 13.79 -1.28 5.03
C TYR A 140 14.01 -2.72 5.52
N ALA A 141 12.94 -3.42 5.88
CA ALA A 141 13.01 -4.81 6.31
C ALA A 141 13.58 -5.72 5.21
N LEU A 142 13.23 -5.47 3.94
CA LEU A 142 13.79 -6.19 2.79
C LEU A 142 15.28 -5.88 2.62
N ALA A 143 15.68 -4.60 2.62
CA ALA A 143 17.05 -4.18 2.44
C ALA A 143 17.98 -4.63 3.60
N ALA A 144 17.46 -4.67 4.82
CA ALA A 144 18.22 -5.12 5.99
C ALA A 144 18.34 -6.65 6.09
N GLN A 145 17.36 -7.42 5.60
CA GLN A 145 17.43 -8.88 5.57
C GLN A 145 18.22 -9.41 4.36
N TYR A 146 18.14 -8.72 3.22
CA TYR A 146 18.72 -9.15 1.93
C TYR A 146 19.49 -8.02 1.23
N PRO A 147 20.52 -7.42 1.89
CA PRO A 147 21.20 -6.24 1.36
C PRO A 147 21.86 -6.49 -0.01
N GLU A 148 22.26 -7.72 -0.30
CA GLU A 148 22.85 -8.12 -1.58
C GLU A 148 21.85 -8.09 -2.74
N ARG A 149 20.56 -8.06 -2.46
CA ARG A 149 19.48 -8.00 -3.45
C ARG A 149 19.10 -6.58 -3.85
N ILE A 150 19.53 -5.58 -3.09
CA ILE A 150 19.15 -4.16 -3.31
C ILE A 150 20.33 -3.40 -3.90
N ILE A 151 20.18 -2.91 -5.14
CA ILE A 151 21.19 -2.12 -5.85
C ILE A 151 21.20 -0.69 -5.34
N LYS A 152 20.02 -0.08 -5.27
CA LYS A 152 19.74 1.28 -4.80
C LYS A 152 18.36 1.31 -4.17
N TRP A 153 18.09 2.29 -3.34
CA TRP A 153 16.77 2.47 -2.74
C TRP A 153 16.33 3.93 -2.85
N VAL A 154 15.14 4.18 -3.37
CA VAL A 154 14.40 5.44 -3.29
C VAL A 154 13.35 5.29 -2.20
N ALA A 155 13.47 6.05 -1.11
CA ALA A 155 12.54 6.02 0.02
C ALA A 155 11.76 7.34 0.09
N ILE A 156 10.43 7.26 0.04
CA ILE A 156 9.55 8.40 -0.09
C ILE A 156 8.64 8.53 1.15
N ASP A 157 8.78 9.65 1.83
CA ASP A 157 7.85 10.33 2.74
C ASP A 157 7.23 9.46 3.85
N ALA A 158 8.02 8.67 4.59
CA ALA A 158 7.58 8.01 5.81
C ALA A 158 8.72 7.62 6.74
N PRO A 159 8.49 7.60 8.08
CA PRO A 159 9.46 7.18 9.07
C PRO A 159 9.57 5.65 9.14
N LEU A 160 10.59 5.16 9.85
CA LEU A 160 10.80 3.72 10.08
C LEU A 160 10.42 3.35 11.51
N PRO A 161 9.52 2.37 11.75
CA PRO A 161 9.14 1.95 13.09
C PRO A 161 10.34 1.68 14.00
N GLY A 162 10.34 2.32 15.17
CA GLY A 162 11.35 2.14 16.21
C GLY A 162 12.72 2.79 15.96
N LEU A 163 12.95 3.42 14.80
CA LEU A 163 14.21 4.07 14.41
C LEU A 163 14.00 5.57 14.19
N GLY A 164 15.09 6.35 14.11
CA GLY A 164 15.04 7.77 13.82
C GLY A 164 14.07 8.55 14.71
N THR A 165 13.20 9.35 14.08
CA THR A 165 12.19 10.18 14.78
C THR A 165 10.89 9.44 15.11
N TRP A 166 10.80 8.12 14.90
CA TRP A 166 9.58 7.33 15.06
C TRP A 166 8.75 7.69 16.29
N TYR A 167 9.38 7.76 17.47
CA TYR A 167 8.65 8.02 18.72
C TYR A 167 8.08 9.45 18.79
N ALA A 168 8.72 10.42 18.15
CA ALA A 168 8.16 11.77 18.02
C ALA A 168 6.95 11.77 17.07
N GLN A 169 6.98 10.97 16.02
CA GLN A 169 5.87 10.85 15.07
C GLN A 169 4.63 10.21 15.71
N LEU A 170 4.77 9.30 16.68
CA LEU A 170 3.62 8.71 17.39
C LEU A 170 2.77 9.75 18.15
N THR A 171 3.33 10.91 18.45
CA THR A 171 2.64 12.02 19.12
C THR A 171 2.24 13.15 18.17
N ASN A 172 2.56 13.03 16.89
CA ASN A 172 2.18 14.00 15.86
C ASN A 172 0.67 13.89 15.58
N PRO A 173 -0.11 14.97 15.78
CA PRO A 173 -1.56 14.93 15.55
C PRO A 173 -1.96 14.59 14.11
N GLN A 174 -1.13 14.89 13.12
CA GLN A 174 -1.37 14.54 11.72
C GLN A 174 -1.27 13.02 11.48
N LEU A 175 -0.49 12.32 12.31
CA LEU A 175 -0.32 10.86 12.23
C LEU A 175 -1.19 10.11 13.27
N TRP A 176 -2.36 10.67 13.60
CA TRP A 176 -3.32 10.08 14.56
C TRP A 176 -3.64 8.62 14.27
N HIS A 177 -3.63 8.23 13.01
CA HIS A 177 -3.95 6.88 12.53
C HIS A 177 -2.93 5.82 12.98
N PHE A 178 -1.70 6.17 13.29
CA PHE A 178 -0.71 5.24 13.87
C PHE A 178 -1.20 4.63 15.19
N ASN A 179 -2.11 5.32 15.88
CA ASN A 179 -2.74 4.88 17.12
C ASN A 179 -4.23 4.52 16.95
N PHE A 180 -4.81 4.66 15.74
CA PHE A 180 -6.19 4.33 15.44
C PHE A 180 -6.31 2.81 15.22
N ARG A 181 -6.41 2.08 16.30
CA ARG A 181 -6.45 0.62 16.34
C ARG A 181 -7.33 0.12 17.48
N GLY A 182 -7.70 -1.16 17.43
CA GLY A 182 -8.57 -1.77 18.41
C GLY A 182 -9.78 -2.47 17.78
N PRO A 183 -10.58 -3.23 18.55
CA PRO A 183 -11.61 -4.13 18.01
C PRO A 183 -12.78 -3.41 17.31
N ASP A 184 -12.98 -2.12 17.61
CA ASP A 184 -14.10 -1.36 17.05
C ASP A 184 -13.76 -0.57 15.77
N VAL A 185 -12.48 -0.49 15.38
CA VAL A 185 -12.06 0.29 14.20
C VAL A 185 -12.80 -0.14 12.94
N GLU A 186 -12.87 -1.44 12.68
CA GLU A 186 -13.59 -1.98 11.52
C GLU A 186 -15.07 -1.59 11.55
N ARG A 187 -15.73 -1.69 12.71
CA ARG A 187 -17.14 -1.30 12.88
C ARG A 187 -17.35 0.20 12.68
N LEU A 188 -16.40 1.04 13.07
CA LEU A 188 -16.45 2.48 12.87
C LEU A 188 -16.27 2.87 11.41
N VAL A 189 -15.45 2.13 10.67
CA VAL A 189 -15.10 2.45 9.27
C VAL A 189 -16.00 1.75 8.27
N ALA A 190 -16.54 0.57 8.58
CA ALA A 190 -17.35 -0.24 7.66
C ALA A 190 -18.47 0.60 6.98
N GLY A 191 -18.44 0.65 5.65
CA GLY A 191 -19.33 1.48 4.82
C GLY A 191 -19.02 2.98 4.85
N ARG A 192 -17.86 3.37 5.39
CA ARG A 192 -17.37 4.76 5.49
C ARG A 192 -15.92 4.90 5.04
N GLU A 193 -15.42 3.92 4.29
CA GLU A 193 -14.03 3.86 3.82
C GLU A 193 -13.66 5.11 3.03
N ARG A 194 -14.58 5.63 2.20
CA ARG A 194 -14.41 6.89 1.49
C ARG A 194 -14.20 8.06 2.44
N ILE A 195 -14.96 8.16 3.54
CA ILE A 195 -14.82 9.25 4.53
C ILE A 195 -13.46 9.16 5.22
N LEU A 196 -13.02 7.93 5.54
CA LEU A 196 -11.71 7.71 6.14
C LEU A 196 -10.59 8.14 5.19
N LEU A 197 -10.61 7.69 3.94
CA LEU A 197 -9.58 8.01 2.95
C LEU A 197 -9.56 9.49 2.59
N ASP A 198 -10.73 10.12 2.43
CA ASP A 198 -10.82 11.57 2.22
C ASP A 198 -10.13 12.37 3.33
N ARG A 199 -10.20 11.89 4.58
CA ARG A 199 -9.48 12.50 5.69
C ARG A 199 -7.97 12.48 5.47
N PHE A 200 -7.41 11.33 5.04
CA PHE A 200 -5.98 11.22 4.73
C PHE A 200 -5.59 12.12 3.57
N TYR A 201 -6.36 12.08 2.47
CA TYR A 201 -6.06 12.88 1.29
C TYR A 201 -6.14 14.38 1.58
N ASN A 202 -7.10 14.81 2.38
CA ASN A 202 -7.27 16.22 2.72
C ASN A 202 -6.24 16.71 3.75
N ASP A 203 -5.92 15.89 4.75
CA ASP A 203 -5.03 16.31 5.85
C ASP A 203 -3.54 16.23 5.48
N LEU A 204 -3.17 15.35 4.53
CA LEU A 204 -1.77 15.05 4.21
C LEU A 204 -1.33 15.55 2.83
N SER A 205 -2.19 16.20 2.05
CA SER A 205 -1.83 16.85 0.79
C SER A 205 -1.46 18.31 0.98
N ALA A 206 -0.56 18.82 0.14
CA ALA A 206 -0.41 20.26 -0.10
C ALA A 206 -1.57 20.79 -0.96
N ASN A 207 -2.02 19.98 -1.92
CA ASN A 207 -3.15 20.25 -2.80
C ASN A 207 -4.10 19.05 -2.86
N PRO A 208 -5.12 18.97 -1.97
CA PRO A 208 -6.05 17.83 -1.97
C PRO A 208 -6.82 17.60 -3.28
N SER A 209 -6.95 18.64 -4.14
CA SER A 209 -7.63 18.50 -5.42
C SER A 209 -6.80 17.79 -6.50
N ALA A 210 -5.52 17.54 -6.24
CA ALA A 210 -4.68 16.72 -7.12
C ALA A 210 -5.11 15.24 -7.10
N ILE A 211 -5.71 14.79 -6.00
CA ILE A 211 -6.33 13.47 -5.88
C ILE A 211 -7.81 13.64 -6.26
N ASP A 212 -8.11 13.41 -7.52
CA ASP A 212 -9.44 13.65 -8.07
C ASP A 212 -10.49 12.66 -7.55
N GLU A 213 -11.76 12.96 -7.83
CA GLU A 213 -12.89 12.17 -7.35
C GLU A 213 -12.82 10.72 -7.83
N GLN A 214 -12.39 10.49 -9.06
CA GLN A 214 -12.29 9.16 -9.64
C GLN A 214 -11.22 8.31 -8.93
N THR A 215 -10.07 8.90 -8.64
CA THR A 215 -8.99 8.28 -7.88
C THR A 215 -9.43 7.94 -6.45
N ARG A 216 -10.13 8.87 -5.79
CA ARG A 216 -10.65 8.66 -4.42
C ARG A 216 -11.68 7.53 -4.37
N GLU A 217 -12.60 7.47 -5.32
CA GLU A 217 -13.59 6.38 -5.44
C GLU A 217 -12.93 5.04 -5.74
N HIS A 218 -11.91 5.03 -6.60
CA HIS A 218 -11.16 3.81 -6.90
C HIS A 218 -10.53 3.21 -5.65
N TYR A 219 -9.77 3.99 -4.89
CA TYR A 219 -9.15 3.49 -3.66
C TYR A 219 -10.18 3.14 -2.59
N ALA A 220 -11.24 3.94 -2.43
CA ALA A 220 -12.31 3.63 -1.49
C ALA A 220 -12.97 2.28 -1.80
N ALA A 221 -13.20 1.96 -3.07
CA ALA A 221 -13.75 0.67 -3.49
C ALA A 221 -12.79 -0.51 -3.16
N LEU A 222 -11.48 -0.31 -3.28
CA LEU A 222 -10.48 -1.31 -2.89
C LEU A 222 -10.45 -1.53 -1.37
N TYR A 223 -10.52 -0.45 -0.58
CA TYR A 223 -10.54 -0.53 0.88
C TYR A 223 -11.90 -1.01 1.44
N ALA A 224 -12.99 -0.92 0.66
CA ALA A 224 -14.29 -1.50 1.02
C ALA A 224 -14.39 -3.01 0.78
N ARG A 225 -13.37 -3.64 0.21
CA ARG A 225 -13.34 -5.10 0.05
C ARG A 225 -13.32 -5.79 1.41
N PRO A 226 -14.03 -6.95 1.54
CA PRO A 226 -14.04 -7.70 2.79
C PRO A 226 -12.63 -8.02 3.30
N GLY A 227 -12.35 -7.65 4.55
CA GLY A 227 -11.04 -7.84 5.19
C GLY A 227 -10.07 -6.67 5.05
N ALA A 228 -10.23 -5.77 4.06
CA ALA A 228 -9.24 -4.72 3.79
C ALA A 228 -9.02 -3.76 4.98
N ILE A 229 -10.07 -3.33 5.66
CA ILE A 229 -9.96 -2.48 6.86
C ILE A 229 -9.40 -3.25 8.06
N HIS A 230 -9.77 -4.54 8.21
CA HIS A 230 -9.16 -5.41 9.22
C HIS A 230 -7.65 -5.48 9.03
N ASP A 231 -7.20 -5.82 7.83
CA ASP A 231 -5.78 -5.99 7.51
C ASP A 231 -5.00 -4.69 7.65
N ALA A 232 -5.62 -3.56 7.31
CA ALA A 232 -5.01 -2.25 7.50
C ALA A 232 -4.76 -1.96 8.99
N PHE A 233 -5.78 -1.99 9.83
CA PHE A 233 -5.67 -1.51 11.20
C PHE A 233 -5.31 -2.61 12.21
N SER A 234 -5.86 -3.81 12.09
CA SER A 234 -5.54 -4.96 12.96
C SER A 234 -4.32 -5.75 12.46
N GLY A 235 -3.95 -5.57 11.19
CA GLY A 235 -2.75 -6.12 10.58
C GLY A 235 -1.60 -5.11 10.54
N GLN A 236 -1.59 -4.23 9.52
CA GLN A 236 -0.46 -3.34 9.20
C GLN A 236 -0.09 -2.37 10.32
N PHE A 237 -1.06 -1.61 10.85
CA PHE A 237 -0.80 -0.62 11.91
C PHE A 237 -0.57 -1.28 13.28
N ALA A 238 -1.27 -2.37 13.59
CA ALA A 238 -1.07 -3.09 14.83
C ALA A 238 0.35 -3.70 14.94
N ALA A 239 0.96 -4.05 13.81
CA ALA A 239 2.32 -4.60 13.76
C ALA A 239 3.42 -3.59 14.11
N PHE A 240 3.18 -2.27 14.07
CA PHE A 240 4.22 -1.24 14.21
C PHE A 240 5.07 -1.36 15.49
N THR A 241 4.50 -1.83 16.59
CA THR A 241 5.27 -2.07 17.83
C THR A 241 6.29 -3.18 17.64
N LYS A 242 5.86 -4.30 17.04
CA LYS A 242 6.73 -5.44 16.72
C LYS A 242 7.74 -5.07 15.65
N ASP A 243 7.31 -4.32 14.61
CA ASP A 243 8.21 -3.83 13.57
C ASP A 243 9.34 -2.97 14.14
N GLY A 244 9.04 -2.16 15.16
CA GLY A 244 10.06 -1.37 15.86
C GLY A 244 11.10 -2.21 16.58
N GLU A 245 10.68 -3.33 17.20
CA GLU A 245 11.60 -4.31 17.80
C GLU A 245 12.45 -5.02 16.75
N ASP A 246 11.80 -5.47 15.68
CA ASP A 246 12.46 -6.18 14.59
C ASP A 246 13.47 -5.27 13.85
N ASN A 247 13.11 -4.02 13.60
CA ASN A 247 14.00 -3.05 12.98
C ASN A 247 15.24 -2.74 13.83
N LYS A 248 15.09 -2.61 15.15
CA LYS A 248 16.23 -2.49 16.07
C LYS A 248 17.14 -3.69 16.03
N ALA A 249 16.56 -4.90 16.02
CA ALA A 249 17.32 -6.15 15.94
C ALA A 249 18.05 -6.27 14.58
N LEU A 250 17.40 -5.94 13.48
CA LEU A 250 18.01 -5.91 12.15
C LEU A 250 19.17 -4.90 12.10
N PHE A 251 18.96 -3.69 12.60
CA PHE A 251 20.00 -2.67 12.65
C PHE A 251 21.20 -3.09 13.52
N ALA A 252 20.94 -3.65 14.68
CA ALA A 252 22.00 -4.15 15.57
C ALA A 252 22.84 -5.26 14.91
N LYS A 253 22.21 -6.10 14.06
CA LYS A 253 22.87 -7.20 13.36
C LYS A 253 23.63 -6.75 12.12
N ALA A 254 23.00 -5.95 11.27
CA ALA A 254 23.50 -5.59 9.94
C ALA A 254 24.26 -4.25 9.91
N GLY A 255 24.03 -3.37 10.90
CA GLY A 255 24.54 -2.00 10.86
C GLY A 255 23.84 -1.15 9.82
N LYS A 256 24.53 -0.12 9.32
CA LYS A 256 24.01 0.76 8.29
C LYS A 256 23.98 0.08 6.93
N LEU A 257 22.90 0.31 6.20
CA LEU A 257 22.70 -0.17 4.84
C LEU A 257 23.78 0.40 3.91
N PRO A 258 24.41 -0.43 3.06
CA PRO A 258 25.57 -0.02 2.25
C PRO A 258 25.17 0.59 0.89
N MET A 259 23.96 0.30 0.38
CA MET A 259 23.54 0.75 -0.94
C MET A 259 23.24 2.26 -0.95
N PRO A 260 23.38 2.93 -2.11
CA PRO A 260 22.94 4.32 -2.28
C PRO A 260 21.43 4.45 -2.04
N ILE A 261 21.04 5.48 -1.26
CA ILE A 261 19.64 5.81 -0.97
C ILE A 261 19.34 7.23 -1.40
N LEU A 262 18.24 7.40 -2.13
CA LEU A 262 17.61 8.69 -2.39
C LEU A 262 16.40 8.83 -1.46
N ALA A 263 16.47 9.78 -0.54
CA ALA A 263 15.44 10.06 0.44
C ALA A 263 14.60 11.27 -0.02
N ILE A 264 13.34 11.06 -0.32
CA ILE A 264 12.43 12.09 -0.87
C ILE A 264 11.32 12.40 0.13
N GLY A 265 11.04 13.70 0.35
CA GLY A 265 9.87 14.15 1.10
C GLY A 265 9.17 15.31 0.41
N GLY A 266 7.84 15.40 0.55
CA GLY A 266 7.07 16.56 0.15
C GLY A 266 7.32 17.74 1.10
N ASP A 267 7.42 18.97 0.58
CA ASP A 267 7.73 20.17 1.40
C ASP A 267 6.62 20.51 2.42
N HIS A 268 5.42 19.95 2.26
CA HIS A 268 4.30 20.02 3.21
C HIS A 268 4.13 18.75 4.05
N ALA A 269 5.10 17.81 4.00
CA ALA A 269 5.12 16.58 4.79
C ALA A 269 6.49 16.36 5.43
N PHE A 270 7.18 15.23 5.18
CA PHE A 270 8.51 15.00 5.77
C PHE A 270 9.61 15.88 5.21
N GLY A 271 9.51 16.36 3.98
CA GLY A 271 10.47 17.28 3.37
C GLY A 271 11.92 16.84 3.52
N ALA A 272 12.79 17.77 3.93
CA ALA A 272 14.21 17.50 4.16
C ALA A 272 14.48 16.53 5.33
N LEU A 273 13.49 16.29 6.21
CA LEU A 273 13.63 15.36 7.32
C LEU A 273 13.89 13.93 6.84
N MET A 274 13.37 13.55 5.66
CA MET A 274 13.57 12.20 5.09
C MET A 274 15.04 11.82 4.98
N SER A 275 15.93 12.75 4.58
CA SER A 275 17.36 12.45 4.50
C SER A 275 17.98 12.19 5.88
N SER A 276 17.54 12.92 6.91
CA SER A 276 17.97 12.70 8.29
C SER A 276 17.48 11.35 8.83
N GLU A 277 16.23 10.99 8.54
CA GLU A 277 15.65 9.68 8.91
C GLU A 277 16.49 8.54 8.33
N LEU A 278 16.74 8.55 7.04
CA LEU A 278 17.48 7.47 6.38
C LEU A 278 18.97 7.46 6.76
N ALA A 279 19.56 8.61 7.12
CA ALA A 279 20.96 8.70 7.60
C ALA A 279 21.19 7.97 8.93
N HIS A 280 20.13 7.69 9.71
CA HIS A 280 20.23 6.84 10.90
C HIS A 280 20.57 5.39 10.51
N VAL A 281 20.01 4.88 9.41
CA VAL A 281 20.06 3.48 9.01
C VAL A 281 20.93 3.20 7.79
N ALA A 282 21.47 4.22 7.13
CA ALA A 282 22.28 4.06 5.91
C ALA A 282 23.48 4.99 5.92
N SER A 283 24.53 4.62 5.14
CA SER A 283 25.79 5.38 5.06
C SER A 283 25.85 6.34 3.88
N ASN A 284 25.06 6.07 2.82
CA ASN A 284 25.08 6.82 1.56
C ASN A 284 23.67 7.29 1.22
N VAL A 285 23.30 8.47 1.76
CA VAL A 285 21.95 9.06 1.61
C VAL A 285 22.06 10.40 0.91
N THR A 286 21.31 10.55 -0.18
CA THR A 286 21.07 11.84 -0.86
C THR A 286 19.65 12.26 -0.59
N GLY A 287 19.42 13.50 -0.15
CA GLY A 287 18.09 14.05 0.09
C GLY A 287 17.55 14.80 -1.12
N ALA A 288 16.24 14.74 -1.34
CA ALA A 288 15.51 15.59 -2.27
C ALA A 288 14.17 16.01 -1.66
N VAL A 289 13.71 17.22 -2.00
CA VAL A 289 12.42 17.74 -1.56
C VAL A 289 11.56 18.03 -2.78
N ILE A 290 10.35 17.55 -2.79
CA ILE A 290 9.35 17.84 -3.82
C ILE A 290 8.56 19.06 -3.37
N THR A 291 8.56 20.11 -4.16
CA THR A 291 7.88 21.37 -3.84
C THR A 291 6.39 21.31 -4.20
N ASN A 292 5.59 22.03 -3.42
CA ASN A 292 4.12 22.02 -3.54
C ASN A 292 3.53 20.60 -3.47
N SER A 293 4.06 19.79 -2.59
CA SER A 293 3.61 18.41 -2.36
C SER A 293 3.53 18.11 -0.87
N GLY A 294 2.47 17.43 -0.49
CA GLY A 294 2.35 16.74 0.77
C GLY A 294 2.90 15.33 0.68
N HIS A 295 2.18 14.42 1.34
CA HIS A 295 2.52 13.00 1.40
C HIS A 295 2.31 12.26 0.06
N TRP A 296 1.30 12.66 -0.72
CA TRP A 296 0.84 11.98 -1.93
C TRP A 296 1.62 12.43 -3.17
N ILE A 297 2.94 12.24 -3.13
CA ILE A 297 3.89 12.82 -4.09
C ILE A 297 3.59 12.41 -5.54
N MET A 298 3.16 11.16 -5.75
CA MET A 298 2.89 10.66 -7.09
C MET A 298 1.58 11.17 -7.68
N GLU A 299 0.66 11.60 -6.84
CA GLU A 299 -0.60 12.23 -7.21
C GLU A 299 -0.45 13.75 -7.37
N GLU A 300 0.28 14.39 -6.45
CA GLU A 300 0.43 15.84 -6.40
C GLU A 300 1.46 16.37 -7.39
N GLN A 301 2.64 15.73 -7.48
CA GLN A 301 3.78 16.20 -8.26
C GLN A 301 4.51 15.07 -9.02
N PRO A 302 3.80 14.24 -9.82
CA PRO A 302 4.40 13.08 -10.47
C PRO A 302 5.57 13.44 -11.38
N GLN A 303 5.47 14.54 -12.14
CA GLN A 303 6.53 14.92 -13.09
C GLN A 303 7.81 15.36 -12.38
N GLN A 304 7.68 16.08 -11.25
CA GLN A 304 8.84 16.46 -10.44
C GLN A 304 9.49 15.22 -9.81
N ALA A 305 8.70 14.30 -9.26
CA ALA A 305 9.20 13.05 -8.70
C ALA A 305 9.92 12.20 -9.77
N ILE A 306 9.31 12.01 -10.94
CA ILE A 306 9.90 11.27 -12.07
C ILE A 306 11.24 11.86 -12.49
N SER A 307 11.34 13.21 -12.58
CA SER A 307 12.55 13.91 -13.01
C SER A 307 13.76 13.70 -12.06
N ILE A 308 13.51 13.28 -10.82
CA ILE A 308 14.52 12.99 -9.80
C ILE A 308 14.76 11.48 -9.68
N ILE A 309 13.67 10.68 -9.67
CA ILE A 309 13.74 9.24 -9.44
C ILE A 309 14.39 8.51 -10.61
N VAL A 310 13.97 8.80 -11.85
CA VAL A 310 14.48 8.08 -13.04
C VAL A 310 15.98 8.27 -13.23
N PRO A 311 16.56 9.49 -13.19
CA PRO A 311 18.01 9.66 -13.27
C PRO A 311 18.78 8.93 -12.16
N PHE A 312 18.24 8.92 -10.91
CA PHE A 312 18.89 8.16 -9.83
C PHE A 312 18.88 6.65 -10.11
N ILE A 313 17.77 6.08 -10.60
CA ILE A 313 17.67 4.68 -11.01
C ILE A 313 18.72 4.38 -12.09
N ASP A 314 18.79 5.19 -13.13
CA ASP A 314 19.68 5.03 -14.28
C ASP A 314 21.18 5.25 -13.94
N GLY A 315 21.49 5.87 -12.81
CA GLY A 315 22.87 6.22 -12.44
C GLY A 315 23.43 7.44 -13.17
N LYS A 316 22.55 8.37 -13.52
CA LYS A 316 22.86 9.65 -14.18
C LYS A 316 22.90 10.81 -13.21
#